data_988ab9f7cfa3c46fd535bdae430cb9c9
#
_entry.id   988ab9f7cfa3c46fd535bdae430cb9c9
#
_cell.length_a   1.000
_cell.length_b   1.000
_cell.length_c   1.000
_cell.angle_alpha   90.00
_cell.angle_beta   90.00
_cell.angle_gamma   90.00
#
_symmetry.space_group_name_H-M   'P 1'
#
loop_
_entity.id
_entity.type
_entity.pdbx_description
1 polymer ?
#
loop_
_entity_poly.entity_id
_entity_poly.type
_entity_poly.pdbx_seq_one_letter_code
_entity_poly.pdbx_strand_id
1 'polypeptide(L)'
;CISVGAFYNKGTRSYVESGEVFTFISSWKLKGELYEGKIWESNEIALHPYVRQNLDAFYVKSLDWELLRSLEIEISALLYPHLSCVFHGMRKEQEYIELSYAWLAQRLGIKVWDEIKEAKKQLKAAHNELCEKGYLSKVEWFNDRLRYFPGIRASFEIVSLKKRKRAATVKRPKARQLV
;
A
#
# COMPACT_ATOMS: atom_id res chain seq x y z
N CYS A 1 0.53 3.72 -18.16
CA CYS A 1 1.92 4.11 -17.82
C CYS A 1 1.92 4.66 -16.40
N ILE A 2 2.83 4.17 -15.58
CA ILE A 2 3.00 4.66 -14.21
C ILE A 2 4.32 5.38 -14.17
N SER A 3 4.30 6.67 -13.86
CA SER A 3 5.50 7.43 -13.55
C SER A 3 5.87 7.15 -12.10
N VAL A 4 7.06 6.64 -11.86
CA VAL A 4 7.57 6.42 -10.52
C VAL A 4 8.66 7.44 -10.27
N GLY A 5 8.37 8.38 -9.36
CA GLY A 5 9.27 9.49 -9.07
C GLY A 5 10.49 9.12 -8.22
N ALA A 6 10.43 8.06 -7.42
CA ALA A 6 11.55 7.66 -6.58
C ALA A 6 11.48 6.18 -6.18
N PHE A 7 12.63 5.50 -6.20
CA PHE A 7 12.80 4.14 -5.69
C PHE A 7 13.71 4.15 -4.47
N TYR A 8 13.36 3.33 -3.49
CA TYR A 8 14.27 3.11 -2.38
C TYR A 8 15.33 2.07 -2.75
N ASN A 9 16.57 2.53 -2.87
CA ASN A 9 17.72 1.64 -3.08
C ASN A 9 18.22 1.13 -1.72
N LYS A 10 18.10 -0.16 -1.50
CA LYS A 10 18.49 -0.80 -0.24
C LYS A 10 20.00 -0.86 -0.04
N GLY A 11 20.77 -0.91 -1.11
CA GLY A 11 22.24 -0.92 -1.06
C GLY A 11 22.80 0.41 -0.55
N THR A 12 22.28 1.51 -1.08
CA THR A 12 22.69 2.87 -0.70
C THR A 12 21.84 3.45 0.44
N ARG A 13 20.76 2.78 0.85
CA ARG A 13 19.79 3.25 1.84
C ARG A 13 19.20 4.62 1.52
N SER A 14 19.10 4.95 0.26
CA SER A 14 18.60 6.23 -0.23
C SER A 14 17.49 6.03 -1.26
N TYR A 15 16.66 7.08 -1.45
CA TYR A 15 15.75 7.14 -2.58
C TYR A 15 16.53 7.59 -3.82
N VAL A 16 16.39 6.84 -4.89
CA VAL A 16 16.93 7.21 -6.20
C VAL A 16 15.76 7.75 -7.02
N GLU A 17 15.83 9.00 -7.41
CA GLU A 17 14.89 9.55 -8.37
C GLU A 17 15.18 8.93 -9.74
N SER A 18 14.17 8.28 -10.30
CA SER A 18 14.22 7.75 -11.66
C SER A 18 13.24 8.54 -12.50
N GLY A 19 13.73 9.14 -13.55
CA GLY A 19 12.90 9.75 -14.60
C GLY A 19 12.30 8.74 -15.57
N GLU A 20 12.43 7.44 -15.29
CA GLU A 20 11.93 6.40 -16.17
C GLU A 20 10.43 6.17 -15.96
N VAL A 21 9.70 6.11 -17.08
CA VAL A 21 8.29 5.71 -17.11
C VAL A 21 8.24 4.25 -17.52
N PHE A 22 7.61 3.41 -16.70
CA PHE A 22 7.43 2.00 -17.02
C PHE A 22 6.02 1.50 -16.72
N THR A 23 5.66 0.37 -17.30
CA THR A 23 4.42 -0.33 -16.99
C THR A 23 4.68 -1.40 -15.94
N PHE A 24 3.70 -1.63 -15.04
CA PHE A 24 3.81 -2.68 -14.03
C PHE A 24 3.95 -4.07 -14.65
N ILE A 25 3.21 -4.32 -15.74
CA ILE A 25 3.22 -5.56 -16.51
C ILE A 25 4.04 -5.30 -17.76
N SER A 26 5.14 -6.00 -17.94
CA SER A 26 5.97 -5.91 -19.12
C SER A 26 5.38 -6.70 -20.29
N SER A 27 4.79 -7.85 -20.01
CA SER A 27 4.10 -8.67 -21.01
C SER A 27 3.08 -9.60 -20.35
N TRP A 28 2.10 -10.03 -21.10
CA TRP A 28 1.19 -11.09 -20.74
C TRP A 28 0.99 -12.05 -21.90
N LYS A 29 0.74 -13.31 -21.60
CA LYS A 29 0.39 -14.35 -22.58
C LYS A 29 -0.88 -15.03 -22.07
N LEU A 30 -1.87 -15.15 -22.92
CA LEU A 30 -3.15 -15.72 -22.54
C LEU A 30 -3.20 -17.21 -22.91
N LYS A 31 -3.85 -17.99 -22.08
CA LYS A 31 -4.13 -19.41 -22.35
C LYS A 31 -4.92 -19.54 -23.65
N GLY A 32 -4.49 -20.46 -24.51
CA GLY A 32 -5.13 -20.72 -25.80
C GLY A 32 -4.64 -19.82 -26.94
N GLU A 33 -3.82 -18.83 -26.69
CA GLU A 33 -3.19 -18.02 -27.75
C GLU A 33 -1.94 -18.72 -28.31
N LEU A 34 -1.75 -18.57 -29.62
CA LEU A 34 -0.56 -19.04 -30.33
C LEU A 34 0.55 -17.99 -30.18
N TYR A 35 1.64 -18.35 -29.48
CA TYR A 35 2.79 -17.50 -29.29
C TYR A 35 4.05 -18.28 -29.71
N GLU A 36 4.84 -17.74 -30.65
CA GLU A 36 6.04 -18.39 -31.18
C GLU A 36 5.82 -19.86 -31.58
N GLY A 37 4.68 -20.16 -32.22
CA GLY A 37 4.34 -21.49 -32.70
C GLY A 37 3.89 -22.50 -31.66
N LYS A 38 3.68 -22.06 -30.39
CA LYS A 38 3.16 -22.89 -29.29
C LYS A 38 1.87 -22.32 -28.73
N ILE A 39 0.92 -23.19 -28.46
CA ILE A 39 -0.31 -22.82 -27.71
C ILE A 39 0.01 -22.80 -26.22
N TRP A 40 -0.25 -21.66 -25.56
CA TRP A 40 -0.03 -21.53 -24.13
C TRP A 40 -1.13 -22.25 -23.35
N GLU A 41 -0.72 -23.09 -22.40
CA GLU A 41 -1.63 -23.85 -21.53
C GLU A 41 -2.09 -23.10 -20.29
N SER A 42 -1.40 -21.99 -19.95
CA SER A 42 -1.70 -21.17 -18.78
C SER A 42 -1.55 -19.68 -19.09
N ASN A 43 -2.20 -18.83 -18.28
CA ASN A 43 -1.94 -17.40 -18.35
C ASN A 43 -0.56 -17.10 -17.72
N GLU A 44 0.26 -16.32 -18.40
CA GLU A 44 1.57 -15.86 -17.92
C GLU A 44 1.63 -14.34 -17.91
N ILE A 45 2.05 -13.78 -16.79
CA ILE A 45 2.24 -12.34 -16.63
C ILE A 45 3.68 -12.09 -16.22
N ALA A 46 4.42 -11.31 -17.03
CA ALA A 46 5.75 -10.84 -16.68
C ALA A 46 5.68 -9.45 -16.05
N LEU A 47 6.19 -9.34 -14.85
CA LEU A 47 6.29 -8.06 -14.14
C LEU A 47 7.55 -7.32 -14.58
N HIS A 48 7.47 -5.98 -14.58
CA HIS A 48 8.64 -5.15 -14.83
C HIS A 48 9.78 -5.48 -13.84
N PRO A 49 11.06 -5.48 -14.26
CA PRO A 49 12.18 -5.83 -13.38
C PRO A 49 12.21 -5.08 -12.05
N TYR A 50 11.89 -3.79 -12.01
CA TYR A 50 11.83 -3.02 -10.77
C TYR A 50 10.73 -3.50 -9.81
N VAL A 51 9.57 -3.88 -10.35
CA VAL A 51 8.49 -4.46 -9.53
C VAL A 51 8.95 -5.78 -8.94
N ARG A 52 9.56 -6.64 -9.76
CA ARG A 52 10.11 -7.93 -9.34
C ARG A 52 11.19 -7.77 -8.27
N GLN A 53 12.14 -6.84 -8.46
CA GLN A 53 13.17 -6.55 -7.46
C GLN A 53 12.57 -6.14 -6.11
N ASN A 54 11.51 -5.34 -6.10
CA ASN A 54 10.83 -4.95 -4.87
C ASN A 54 10.14 -6.14 -4.20
N LEU A 55 9.52 -7.04 -4.97
CA LEU A 55 8.94 -8.28 -4.46
C LEU A 55 10.02 -9.20 -3.84
N ASP A 56 11.11 -9.42 -4.57
CA ASP A 56 12.23 -10.27 -4.13
C ASP A 56 12.94 -9.67 -2.89
N ALA A 57 12.96 -8.35 -2.78
CA ALA A 57 13.47 -7.63 -1.61
C ALA A 57 12.48 -7.59 -0.43
N PHE A 58 11.30 -8.22 -0.56
CA PHE A 58 10.21 -8.17 0.42
C PHE A 58 9.72 -6.75 0.72
N TYR A 59 9.81 -5.83 -0.25
CA TYR A 59 9.20 -4.51 -0.20
C TYR A 59 7.71 -4.61 -0.56
N VAL A 60 7.01 -5.45 0.20
CA VAL A 60 5.59 -5.70 0.05
C VAL A 60 4.89 -5.52 1.38
N LYS A 61 3.68 -5.00 1.32
CA LYS A 61 2.79 -4.92 2.46
C LYS A 61 1.68 -5.94 2.26
N SER A 62 1.57 -6.88 3.19
CA SER A 62 0.40 -7.77 3.22
C SER A 62 -0.83 -6.97 3.62
N LEU A 63 -1.90 -7.09 2.85
CA LEU A 63 -3.21 -6.56 3.18
C LEU A 63 -4.10 -7.69 3.67
N ASP A 64 -5.05 -7.37 4.55
CA ASP A 64 -6.14 -8.28 4.90
C ASP A 64 -7.12 -8.34 3.73
N TRP A 65 -7.05 -9.45 2.98
CA TRP A 65 -7.87 -9.65 1.79
C TRP A 65 -9.36 -9.80 2.11
N GLU A 66 -9.68 -10.40 3.25
CA GLU A 66 -11.06 -10.56 3.70
C GLU A 66 -11.68 -9.21 4.03
N LEU A 67 -10.93 -8.36 4.74
CA LEU A 67 -11.35 -6.99 4.98
C LEU A 67 -11.56 -6.24 3.66
N LEU A 68 -10.58 -6.26 2.76
CA LEU A 68 -10.65 -5.54 1.48
C LEU A 68 -11.90 -5.95 0.68
N ARG A 69 -12.18 -7.26 0.59
CA ARG A 69 -13.36 -7.78 -0.11
C ARG A 69 -14.69 -7.47 0.58
N SER A 70 -14.67 -7.20 1.87
CA SER A 70 -15.87 -6.86 2.65
C SER A 70 -16.23 -5.37 2.58
N LEU A 71 -15.39 -4.54 1.98
CA LEU A 71 -15.66 -3.11 1.81
C LEU A 71 -16.60 -2.89 0.62
N GLU A 72 -17.69 -2.21 0.88
CA GLU A 72 -18.73 -1.92 -0.11
C GLU A 72 -18.58 -0.52 -0.72
N ILE A 73 -17.92 0.38 0.02
CA ILE A 73 -17.72 1.75 -0.39
C ILE A 73 -16.38 1.87 -1.13
N GLU A 74 -16.42 2.32 -2.38
CA GLU A 74 -15.25 2.45 -3.26
C GLU A 74 -14.12 3.24 -2.59
N ILE A 75 -14.44 4.38 -1.97
CA ILE A 75 -13.44 5.21 -1.26
C ILE A 75 -12.82 4.43 -0.10
N SER A 76 -13.56 3.57 0.61
CA SER A 76 -13.01 2.72 1.67
C SER A 76 -11.99 1.74 1.12
N ALA A 77 -12.30 1.11 -0.02
CA ALA A 77 -11.42 0.15 -0.68
C ALA A 77 -10.11 0.81 -1.15
N LEU A 78 -10.15 2.08 -1.53
CA LEU A 78 -8.96 2.86 -1.87
C LEU A 78 -8.20 3.34 -0.62
N LEU A 79 -8.94 3.77 0.41
CA LEU A 79 -8.37 4.34 1.63
C LEU A 79 -7.68 3.28 2.50
N TYR A 80 -8.25 2.08 2.60
CA TYR A 80 -7.72 1.00 3.44
C TYR A 80 -6.26 0.63 3.10
N PRO A 81 -5.87 0.29 1.86
CA PRO A 81 -4.49 -0.03 1.53
C PRO A 81 -3.53 1.13 1.81
N HIS A 82 -3.99 2.36 1.56
CA HIS A 82 -3.21 3.54 1.81
C HIS A 82 -2.92 3.73 3.30
N LEU A 83 -3.95 3.69 4.15
CA LEU A 83 -3.80 3.75 5.60
C LEU A 83 -2.96 2.59 6.15
N SER A 84 -3.10 1.39 5.60
CA SER A 84 -2.31 0.23 6.00
C SER A 84 -0.81 0.47 5.80
N CYS A 85 -0.42 1.11 4.69
CA CYS A 85 0.98 1.50 4.47
C CYS A 85 1.45 2.57 5.46
N VAL A 86 0.63 3.59 5.71
CA VAL A 86 0.98 4.71 6.60
C VAL A 86 1.06 4.23 8.06
N PHE A 87 0.10 3.43 8.53
CA PHE A 87 0.12 2.83 9.87
C PHE A 87 1.32 1.92 10.10
N HIS A 88 1.82 1.26 9.05
CA HIS A 88 3.04 0.45 9.16
C HIS A 88 4.26 1.27 9.61
N GLY A 89 4.32 2.55 9.26
CA GLY A 89 5.37 3.49 9.65
C GLY A 89 5.19 4.10 11.04
N MET A 90 4.06 3.86 11.73
CA MET A 90 3.80 4.46 13.05
C MET A 90 4.83 4.05 14.10
N ARG A 91 5.24 4.99 14.92
CA ARG A 91 6.03 4.75 16.13
C ARG A 91 5.13 4.13 17.22
N LYS A 92 5.73 3.51 18.22
CA LYS A 92 4.96 2.84 19.30
C LYS A 92 4.16 3.82 20.16
N GLU A 93 4.69 5.02 20.32
CA GLU A 93 4.12 6.06 21.17
C GLU A 93 3.09 6.93 20.44
N GLN A 94 2.92 6.68 19.14
CA GLN A 94 2.02 7.45 18.28
C GLN A 94 0.62 6.83 18.31
N GLU A 95 -0.37 7.61 18.71
CA GLU A 95 -1.77 7.16 18.81
C GLU A 95 -2.51 7.31 17.48
N TYR A 96 -2.14 8.27 16.65
CA TYR A 96 -2.81 8.57 15.41
C TYR A 96 -1.81 9.00 14.31
N ILE A 97 -2.29 8.98 13.09
CA ILE A 97 -1.61 9.58 11.95
C ILE A 97 -2.40 10.78 11.47
N GLU A 98 -1.70 11.85 11.15
CA GLU A 98 -2.30 13.07 10.63
C GLU A 98 -1.94 13.22 9.14
N LEU A 99 -2.97 13.36 8.30
CA LEU A 99 -2.84 13.53 6.85
C LEU A 99 -3.58 14.80 6.40
N SER A 100 -3.00 15.54 5.46
CA SER A 100 -3.71 16.63 4.79
C SER A 100 -4.81 16.06 3.91
N TYR A 101 -6.00 16.67 3.93
CA TYR A 101 -7.10 16.24 3.07
C TYR A 101 -6.76 16.35 1.58
N ALA A 102 -6.16 17.48 1.17
CA ALA A 102 -5.82 17.70 -0.23
C ALA A 102 -4.84 16.63 -0.75
N TRP A 103 -3.81 16.32 0.04
CA TRP A 103 -2.86 15.28 -0.29
C TRP A 103 -3.52 13.89 -0.36
N LEU A 104 -4.40 13.59 0.60
CA LEU A 104 -5.13 12.32 0.62
C LEU A 104 -6.05 12.19 -0.60
N ALA A 105 -6.84 13.21 -0.90
CA ALA A 105 -7.77 13.20 -2.03
C ALA A 105 -7.05 13.00 -3.37
N GLN A 106 -5.91 13.66 -3.56
CA GLN A 106 -5.05 13.45 -4.74
C GLN A 106 -4.55 12.01 -4.84
N ARG A 107 -4.12 11.41 -3.72
CA ARG A 107 -3.64 10.03 -3.66
C ARG A 107 -4.74 9.01 -3.95
N LEU A 108 -5.94 9.27 -3.49
CA LEU A 108 -7.11 8.42 -3.75
C LEU A 108 -7.72 8.65 -5.14
N GLY A 109 -7.25 9.66 -5.89
CA GLY A 109 -7.81 10.03 -7.19
C GLY A 109 -9.24 10.58 -7.11
N ILE A 110 -9.63 11.14 -5.95
CA ILE A 110 -10.95 11.74 -5.74
C ILE A 110 -10.88 13.26 -5.84
N LYS A 111 -12.04 13.88 -6.07
CA LYS A 111 -12.14 15.35 -6.18
C LYS A 111 -11.63 16.02 -4.90
N VAL A 112 -10.75 17.01 -5.05
CA VAL A 112 -10.36 17.91 -3.97
C VAL A 112 -11.39 19.02 -3.85
N TRP A 113 -11.99 19.16 -2.67
CA TRP A 113 -12.94 20.23 -2.36
C TRP A 113 -12.24 21.29 -1.52
N ASP A 114 -12.48 22.56 -1.85
CA ASP A 114 -11.98 23.70 -1.08
C ASP A 114 -12.76 23.86 0.23
N GLU A 115 -14.06 23.51 0.21
CA GLU A 115 -14.92 23.56 1.38
C GLU A 115 -14.77 22.29 2.23
N ILE A 116 -14.34 22.44 3.46
CA ILE A 116 -14.19 21.33 4.42
C ILE A 116 -15.52 20.57 4.64
N LYS A 117 -16.67 21.25 4.53
CA LYS A 117 -17.98 20.63 4.66
C LYS A 117 -18.21 19.55 3.59
N GLU A 118 -17.90 19.85 2.34
CA GLU A 118 -18.05 18.91 1.22
C GLU A 118 -16.99 17.79 1.31
N ALA A 119 -15.77 18.14 1.72
CA ALA A 119 -14.73 17.15 1.99
C ALA A 119 -15.15 16.12 3.06
N LYS A 120 -15.74 16.61 4.17
CA LYS A 120 -16.29 15.75 5.23
C LYS A 120 -17.41 14.85 4.72
N LYS A 121 -18.32 15.41 3.92
CA LYS A 121 -19.44 14.66 3.33
C LYS A 121 -18.96 13.56 2.40
N GLN A 122 -17.96 13.85 1.56
CA GLN A 122 -17.37 12.91 0.62
C GLN A 122 -16.75 11.68 1.34
N LEU A 123 -16.02 11.91 2.44
CA LEU A 123 -15.30 10.84 3.14
C LEU A 123 -16.11 10.17 4.25
N LYS A 124 -17.25 10.74 4.66
CA LYS A 124 -18.03 10.28 5.83
C LYS A 124 -18.41 8.81 5.75
N ALA A 125 -18.94 8.38 4.61
CA ALA A 125 -19.38 6.99 4.44
C ALA A 125 -18.21 6.02 4.55
N ALA A 126 -17.08 6.33 3.90
CA ALA A 126 -15.89 5.51 3.96
C ALA A 126 -15.27 5.43 5.37
N HIS A 127 -15.25 6.55 6.08
CA HIS A 127 -14.77 6.56 7.47
C HIS A 127 -15.66 5.71 8.38
N ASN A 128 -16.99 5.83 8.23
CA ASN A 128 -17.94 5.04 9.02
C ASN A 128 -17.74 3.54 8.76
N GLU A 129 -17.67 3.12 7.49
CA GLU A 129 -17.45 1.73 7.12
C GLU A 129 -16.16 1.17 7.74
N LEU A 130 -15.05 1.89 7.62
CA LEU A 130 -13.78 1.45 8.19
C LEU A 130 -13.80 1.39 9.73
N CYS A 131 -14.58 2.27 10.37
CA CYS A 131 -14.80 2.20 11.82
C CYS A 131 -15.67 0.99 12.19
N GLU A 132 -16.78 0.75 11.48
CA GLU A 132 -17.68 -0.40 11.70
C GLU A 132 -16.96 -1.74 11.50
N LYS A 133 -16.09 -1.84 10.50
CA LYS A 133 -15.23 -3.01 10.27
C LYS A 133 -14.09 -3.14 11.30
N GLY A 134 -13.93 -2.19 12.22
CA GLY A 134 -12.92 -2.21 13.28
C GLY A 134 -11.49 -1.94 12.78
N TYR A 135 -11.34 -1.43 11.57
CA TYR A 135 -10.04 -1.02 11.04
C TYR A 135 -9.58 0.32 11.60
N LEU A 136 -10.50 1.27 11.73
CA LEU A 136 -10.30 2.53 12.45
C LEU A 136 -11.07 2.50 13.77
N SER A 137 -10.52 3.11 14.82
CA SER A 137 -11.24 3.35 16.07
C SER A 137 -12.03 4.65 16.01
N LYS A 138 -11.46 5.68 15.38
CA LYS A 138 -12.10 6.97 15.12
C LYS A 138 -11.35 7.75 14.06
N VAL A 139 -12.02 8.78 13.52
CA VAL A 139 -11.42 9.78 12.63
C VAL A 139 -11.79 11.16 13.16
N GLU A 140 -10.81 12.03 13.27
CA GLU A 140 -11.01 13.42 13.70
C GLU A 140 -10.55 14.38 12.62
N TRP A 141 -11.29 15.45 12.45
CA TRP A 141 -10.90 16.56 11.58
C TRP A 141 -10.32 17.69 12.44
N PHE A 142 -9.11 18.08 12.07
CA PHE A 142 -8.44 19.24 12.64
C PHE A 142 -8.08 20.20 11.52
N ASN A 143 -8.87 21.25 11.33
CA ASN A 143 -8.82 22.14 10.17
C ASN A 143 -8.95 21.33 8.86
N ASP A 144 -7.95 21.46 7.96
CA ASP A 144 -7.83 20.75 6.68
C ASP A 144 -7.13 19.38 6.81
N ARG A 145 -6.89 18.91 8.03
CA ARG A 145 -6.19 17.65 8.32
C ARG A 145 -7.10 16.62 8.94
N LEU A 146 -6.79 15.35 8.66
CA LEU A 146 -7.48 14.20 9.20
C LEU A 146 -6.55 13.44 10.14
N ARG A 147 -7.02 13.15 11.32
CA ARG A 147 -6.36 12.27 12.29
C ARG A 147 -7.04 10.92 12.25
N TYR A 148 -6.29 9.91 11.86
CA TYR A 148 -6.73 8.53 11.79
C TYR A 148 -6.19 7.74 12.97
N PHE A 149 -7.07 7.19 13.76
CA PHE A 149 -6.72 6.35 14.91
C PHE A 149 -6.89 4.89 14.52
N PRO A 150 -5.83 4.05 14.63
CA PRO A 150 -5.93 2.65 14.27
C PRO A 150 -6.93 1.93 15.19
N GLY A 151 -7.77 1.10 14.60
CA GLY A 151 -8.65 0.19 15.32
C GLY A 151 -7.95 -1.12 15.66
N ILE A 152 -8.71 -2.05 16.21
CA ILE A 152 -8.19 -3.35 16.65
C ILE A 152 -7.54 -4.10 15.49
N ARG A 153 -8.19 -4.16 14.32
CA ARG A 153 -7.64 -4.86 13.13
C ARG A 153 -6.33 -4.25 12.65
N ALA A 154 -6.25 -2.92 12.53
CA ALA A 154 -5.02 -2.23 12.16
C ALA A 154 -3.89 -2.47 13.16
N SER A 155 -4.20 -2.48 14.45
CA SER A 155 -3.22 -2.76 15.52
C SER A 155 -2.66 -4.18 15.41
N PHE A 156 -3.48 -5.18 15.11
CA PHE A 156 -3.02 -6.55 14.84
C PHE A 156 -2.11 -6.64 13.62
N GLU A 157 -2.43 -5.96 12.53
CA GLU A 157 -1.56 -5.89 11.35
C GLU A 157 -0.19 -5.31 11.70
N ILE A 158 -0.15 -4.20 12.43
CA ILE A 158 1.10 -3.52 12.84
C ILE A 158 1.98 -4.47 13.68
N VAL A 159 1.40 -5.18 14.63
CA VAL A 159 2.13 -6.10 15.52
C VAL A 159 2.62 -7.33 14.78
N SER A 160 1.78 -7.95 13.95
CA SER A 160 2.14 -9.17 13.21
C SER A 160 3.30 -8.95 12.25
N LEU A 161 3.33 -7.81 11.57
CA LEU A 161 4.39 -7.44 10.65
C LEU A 161 5.72 -7.14 11.36
N LYS A 162 5.67 -6.51 12.53
CA LYS A 162 6.87 -6.29 13.36
C LYS A 162 7.48 -7.62 13.82
N LYS A 163 6.65 -8.63 14.16
CA LYS A 163 7.13 -9.99 14.49
C LYS A 163 7.77 -10.68 13.28
N ARG A 164 7.16 -10.61 12.09
CA ARG A 164 7.70 -11.21 10.85
C ARG A 164 9.05 -10.59 10.47
N LYS A 165 9.20 -9.26 10.55
CA LYS A 165 10.49 -8.59 10.28
C LYS A 165 11.59 -9.06 11.24
N ARG A 166 11.30 -9.21 12.52
CA ARG A 166 12.27 -9.71 13.51
C ARG A 166 12.70 -11.15 13.19
N ALA A 167 11.76 -12.03 12.86
CA ALA A 167 12.04 -13.41 12.48
C ALA A 167 12.89 -13.53 11.19
N ALA A 168 12.62 -12.68 10.19
CA ALA A 168 13.39 -12.64 8.94
C ALA A 168 14.81 -12.10 9.13
N THR A 169 15.03 -11.19 10.08
CA THR A 169 16.37 -10.66 10.39
C THR A 169 17.24 -11.70 11.11
N VAL A 170 16.63 -12.54 11.96
CA VAL A 170 17.35 -13.62 12.68
C VAL A 170 17.75 -14.76 11.75
N LYS A 171 17.00 -15.03 10.67
CA LYS A 171 17.27 -16.15 9.74
C LYS A 171 18.27 -15.84 8.62
N ARG A 172 18.86 -14.64 8.53
CA ARG A 172 19.87 -14.35 7.52
C ARG A 172 21.21 -14.96 7.93
N PRO A 173 21.71 -16.01 7.24
CA PRO A 173 23.09 -16.44 7.41
C PRO A 173 23.99 -15.26 7.03
N LYS A 174 25.00 -14.99 7.86
CA LYS A 174 26.08 -14.07 7.49
C LYS A 174 26.65 -14.53 6.15
N ALA A 175 26.59 -13.65 5.13
CA ALA A 175 27.25 -13.93 3.87
C ALA A 175 28.69 -14.31 4.18
N ARG A 176 29.09 -15.56 3.85
CA ARG A 176 30.51 -15.98 3.86
C ARG A 176 31.21 -15.03 2.89
N GLN A 177 32.13 -14.23 3.42
CA GLN A 177 33.12 -13.57 2.59
C GLN A 177 33.92 -14.70 1.93
N LEU A 178 33.71 -14.87 0.62
CA LEU A 178 34.67 -15.65 -0.19
C LEU A 178 35.87 -14.75 -0.38
N VAL A 179 36.97 -15.16 0.23
CA VAL A 179 38.33 -14.68 -0.02
C VAL A 179 38.77 -15.19 -1.38
#